data_8c2fa8c7a0d99462989734208c8a35e9
#
_entry.id   8c2fa8c7a0d99462989734208c8a35e9
#
_cell.length_a   1.000
_cell.length_b   1.000
_cell.length_c   1.000
_cell.angle_alpha   90.00
_cell.angle_beta   90.00
_cell.angle_gamma   90.00
#
_symmetry.space_group_name_H-M   'P 1'
#
loop_
_entity.id
_entity.type
_entity.pdbx_description
1 polymer ?
#
loop_
_entity_poly.entity_id
_entity_poly.type
_entity_poly.pdbx_seq_one_letter_code
_entity_poly.pdbx_strand_id
1 'polypeptide(L)'
;GGSGGSGGSGGSGGSGNNFFQENQAAVPCLQETRKKLDLFVGRHSNRRVALITSGGTTVPLELKTVRFIDNFSTGTRGARCCEELLRQGYAVIFVHRKGSAFPFAIDISTALREDPRSLLGDRYAKTDQNNQEEETKNIIKTTTNCLLTIPFTTLFEYMFLFREAHCALKIAGSKAMTILAAAVSDFYIPVPLMAQDKIQSQGGGATNVATNGFT
;
A
#
# COMPACT_ATOMS: atom_id res chain seq x y z
N GLY A 1 3.39 15.98 -61.01
CA GLY A 1 2.79 16.45 -59.80
C GLY A 1 2.47 15.29 -58.89
N GLY A 2 3.10 15.16 -57.74
CA GLY A 2 2.79 14.14 -56.77
C GLY A 2 3.21 14.65 -55.40
N SER A 3 2.25 15.12 -54.65
CA SER A 3 2.45 15.61 -53.27
C SER A 3 2.45 14.43 -52.30
N GLY A 4 3.59 14.20 -51.63
CA GLY A 4 3.73 13.29 -50.53
C GLY A 4 3.22 13.90 -49.23
N GLY A 5 2.17 13.32 -48.66
CA GLY A 5 1.70 13.63 -47.31
C GLY A 5 2.50 12.85 -46.25
N SER A 6 3.22 13.57 -45.41
CA SER A 6 3.88 13.01 -44.23
C SER A 6 2.89 12.86 -43.10
N GLY A 7 2.51 11.60 -42.78
CA GLY A 7 1.76 11.25 -41.56
C GLY A 7 2.66 11.33 -40.37
N GLY A 8 2.44 12.30 -39.47
CA GLY A 8 3.07 12.36 -38.16
C GLY A 8 2.41 11.41 -37.22
N SER A 9 3.11 10.36 -36.80
CA SER A 9 2.72 9.49 -35.68
C SER A 9 3.01 10.19 -34.36
N GLY A 10 2.00 10.80 -33.75
CA GLY A 10 2.06 11.34 -32.39
C GLY A 10 2.09 10.18 -31.39
N GLY A 11 3.25 9.89 -30.83
CA GLY A 11 3.41 8.94 -29.72
C GLY A 11 2.86 9.54 -28.43
N SER A 12 1.77 8.97 -27.90
CA SER A 12 1.20 9.30 -26.59
C SER A 12 1.98 8.62 -25.45
N GLY A 13 3.24 9.06 -25.23
CA GLY A 13 4.12 8.55 -24.19
C GLY A 13 4.23 9.41 -22.93
N GLY A 14 3.31 10.32 -22.64
CA GLY A 14 3.51 11.41 -21.67
C GLY A 14 2.82 11.33 -20.31
N SER A 15 1.78 10.50 -20.13
CA SER A 15 0.89 10.63 -18.96
C SER A 15 1.48 10.13 -17.62
N GLY A 16 2.31 9.10 -17.62
CA GLY A 16 2.80 8.49 -16.39
C GLY A 16 3.89 9.26 -15.67
N ASN A 17 4.71 10.04 -16.40
CA ASN A 17 5.79 10.82 -15.79
C ASN A 17 5.27 12.08 -15.10
N ASN A 18 4.18 12.68 -15.57
CA ASN A 18 3.59 13.87 -14.99
C ASN A 18 3.05 13.63 -13.58
N PHE A 19 2.35 12.51 -13.33
CA PHE A 19 1.78 12.23 -12.01
C PHE A 19 2.82 12.33 -10.90
N PHE A 20 3.96 11.67 -11.06
CA PHE A 20 5.00 11.63 -10.02
C PHE A 20 5.75 12.96 -9.85
N GLN A 21 5.90 13.73 -10.92
CA GLN A 21 6.51 15.06 -10.85
C GLN A 21 5.61 16.07 -10.16
N GLU A 22 4.34 16.11 -10.55
CA GLU A 22 3.35 17.08 -10.05
C GLU A 22 2.99 16.84 -8.58
N ASN A 23 3.04 15.58 -8.11
CA ASN A 23 2.56 15.19 -6.78
C ASN A 23 3.70 14.80 -5.82
N GLN A 24 4.96 15.05 -6.16
CA GLN A 24 6.11 14.66 -5.33
C GLN A 24 6.08 15.29 -3.94
N ALA A 25 5.57 16.51 -3.80
CA ALA A 25 5.45 17.19 -2.52
C ALA A 25 4.44 16.54 -1.56
N ALA A 26 3.53 15.70 -2.07
CA ALA A 26 2.52 15.01 -1.26
C ALA A 26 3.09 13.85 -0.43
N VAL A 27 4.31 13.37 -0.74
CA VAL A 27 4.90 12.20 -0.07
C VAL A 27 6.34 12.50 0.36
N PRO A 28 6.54 13.09 1.52
CA PRO A 28 7.87 13.27 2.11
C PRO A 28 8.48 11.93 2.53
N CYS A 29 9.81 11.85 2.63
CA CYS A 29 10.55 10.70 3.20
C CYS A 29 10.64 9.42 2.36
N LEU A 30 10.45 9.48 1.04
CA LEU A 30 10.59 8.31 0.16
C LEU A 30 11.99 7.67 0.21
N GLN A 31 13.04 8.44 0.45
CA GLN A 31 14.42 7.92 0.51
C GLN A 31 14.63 6.92 1.65
N GLU A 32 14.03 7.19 2.80
CA GLU A 32 14.12 6.27 3.94
C GLU A 32 13.37 4.96 3.65
N THR A 33 12.18 5.07 3.06
CA THR A 33 11.41 3.90 2.65
C THR A 33 12.16 3.08 1.60
N ARG A 34 12.80 3.71 0.62
CA ARG A 34 13.63 3.03 -0.38
C ARG A 34 14.76 2.25 0.29
N LYS A 35 15.51 2.87 1.21
CA LYS A 35 16.58 2.17 1.96
C LYS A 35 16.05 0.96 2.72
N LYS A 36 14.90 1.07 3.39
CA LYS A 36 14.27 -0.06 4.09
C LYS A 36 13.90 -1.20 3.14
N LEU A 37 13.36 -0.87 1.97
CA LEU A 37 12.99 -1.82 0.93
C LEU A 37 14.21 -2.55 0.36
N ASP A 38 15.26 -1.82 -0.03
CA ASP A 38 16.48 -2.39 -0.60
C ASP A 38 17.18 -3.31 0.41
N LEU A 39 17.27 -2.90 1.68
CA LEU A 39 17.82 -3.70 2.75
C LEU A 39 16.99 -4.98 3.00
N PHE A 40 15.67 -4.87 2.96
CA PHE A 40 14.79 -6.02 3.16
C PHE A 40 14.93 -7.03 2.02
N VAL A 41 14.84 -6.59 0.77
CA VAL A 41 14.97 -7.47 -0.39
C VAL A 41 16.39 -8.08 -0.47
N GLY A 42 17.43 -7.28 -0.22
CA GLY A 42 18.81 -7.76 -0.18
C GLY A 42 19.03 -8.84 0.89
N ARG A 43 18.46 -8.68 2.09
CA ARG A 43 18.52 -9.68 3.17
C ARG A 43 17.84 -11.00 2.79
N HIS A 44 16.83 -10.94 1.94
CA HIS A 44 16.04 -12.09 1.51
C HIS A 44 16.35 -12.58 0.09
N SER A 45 17.52 -12.23 -0.47
CA SER A 45 17.92 -12.58 -1.84
C SER A 45 17.87 -14.09 -2.17
N ASN A 46 17.99 -14.95 -1.15
CA ASN A 46 17.90 -16.41 -1.29
C ASN A 46 16.46 -16.95 -1.31
N ARG A 47 15.47 -16.11 -1.02
CA ARG A 47 14.04 -16.49 -0.93
C ARG A 47 13.24 -15.90 -2.08
N ARG A 48 12.01 -16.38 -2.24
CA ARG A 48 11.00 -15.71 -3.04
C ARG A 48 10.51 -14.50 -2.27
N VAL A 49 10.36 -13.37 -2.95
CA VAL A 49 9.90 -12.10 -2.37
C VAL A 49 8.59 -11.70 -3.01
N ALA A 50 7.58 -11.45 -2.21
CA ALA A 50 6.27 -10.99 -2.67
C ALA A 50 6.01 -9.55 -2.25
N LEU A 51 5.48 -8.73 -3.17
CA LEU A 51 4.87 -7.44 -2.89
C LEU A 51 3.36 -7.61 -2.90
N ILE A 52 2.71 -7.23 -1.82
CA ILE A 52 1.24 -7.27 -1.71
C ILE A 52 0.72 -5.88 -1.40
N THR A 53 -0.27 -5.42 -2.15
CA THR A 53 -1.01 -4.19 -1.82
C THR A 53 -2.36 -4.53 -1.22
N SER A 54 -2.81 -3.78 -0.19
CA SER A 54 -4.03 -4.11 0.57
C SER A 54 -4.75 -2.88 1.10
N GLY A 55 -6.06 -2.97 1.25
CA GLY A 55 -6.91 -1.87 1.72
C GLY A 55 -7.36 -0.94 0.59
N GLY A 56 -7.96 0.19 0.94
CA GLY A 56 -8.44 1.17 -0.03
C GLY A 56 -7.66 2.50 0.04
N THR A 57 -7.61 3.26 -1.05
CA THR A 57 -7.00 4.58 -1.09
C THR A 57 -8.02 5.68 -0.82
N THR A 58 -7.60 6.78 -0.21
CA THR A 58 -8.38 8.02 -0.15
C THR A 58 -7.86 9.04 -1.14
N VAL A 59 -8.77 9.84 -1.68
CA VAL A 59 -8.45 10.99 -2.51
C VAL A 59 -8.84 12.25 -1.75
N PRO A 60 -7.89 13.09 -1.31
CA PRO A 60 -8.19 14.35 -0.66
C PRO A 60 -8.86 15.31 -1.64
N LEU A 61 -9.81 16.09 -1.17
CA LEU A 61 -10.50 17.13 -1.96
C LEU A 61 -9.86 18.50 -1.76
N GLU A 62 -9.13 18.71 -0.66
CA GLU A 62 -8.44 19.95 -0.33
C GLU A 62 -7.02 19.67 0.20
N LEU A 63 -6.12 20.65 0.04
CA LEU A 63 -4.74 20.54 0.55
C LEU A 63 -4.68 20.36 2.08
N LYS A 64 -5.54 21.05 2.83
CA LYS A 64 -5.68 20.90 4.29
C LYS A 64 -6.55 19.70 4.68
N THR A 65 -6.94 18.88 3.76
CA THR A 65 -7.69 17.61 3.89
C THR A 65 -8.76 17.63 4.98
N VAL A 66 -9.82 18.40 4.75
CA VAL A 66 -11.03 18.34 5.60
C VAL A 66 -11.97 17.25 5.09
N ARG A 67 -12.00 17.04 3.77
CA ARG A 67 -12.82 16.03 3.09
C ARG A 67 -11.99 15.19 2.14
N PHE A 68 -12.43 13.95 1.96
CA PHE A 68 -11.81 13.00 1.04
C PHE A 68 -12.86 12.03 0.51
N ILE A 69 -12.59 11.46 -0.64
CA ILE A 69 -13.33 10.32 -1.18
C ILE A 69 -12.57 9.07 -0.81
N ASP A 70 -13.27 8.05 -0.34
CA ASP A 70 -12.69 6.81 0.15
C ASP A 70 -13.08 5.61 -0.73
N ASN A 71 -12.11 4.87 -1.20
CA ASN A 71 -12.32 3.57 -1.81
C ASN A 71 -12.36 2.53 -0.72
N PHE A 72 -13.56 2.16 -0.30
CA PHE A 72 -13.74 1.24 0.81
C PHE A 72 -13.18 -0.16 0.51
N SER A 73 -12.30 -0.63 1.37
CA SER A 73 -11.79 -2.00 1.39
C SER A 73 -11.31 -2.36 2.79
N THR A 74 -11.78 -3.48 3.32
CA THR A 74 -11.31 -3.99 4.61
C THR A 74 -9.86 -4.46 4.59
N GLY A 75 -9.31 -4.77 3.41
CA GLY A 75 -7.96 -5.32 3.27
C GLY A 75 -7.84 -6.82 3.61
N THR A 76 -8.94 -7.51 3.93
CA THR A 76 -8.92 -8.92 4.36
C THR A 76 -8.26 -9.84 3.33
N ARG A 77 -8.56 -9.65 2.04
CA ARG A 77 -7.96 -10.46 0.96
C ARG A 77 -6.44 -10.34 0.92
N GLY A 78 -5.92 -9.10 0.96
CA GLY A 78 -4.48 -8.87 0.97
C GLY A 78 -3.80 -9.44 2.21
N ALA A 79 -4.42 -9.28 3.39
CA ALA A 79 -3.91 -9.84 4.64
C ALA A 79 -3.83 -11.37 4.58
N ARG A 80 -4.88 -12.06 4.13
CA ARG A 80 -4.89 -13.52 3.99
C ARG A 80 -3.87 -14.03 2.96
N CYS A 81 -3.71 -13.35 1.82
CA CYS A 81 -2.64 -13.67 0.87
C CYS A 81 -1.25 -13.54 1.51
N CYS A 82 -1.05 -12.49 2.32
CA CYS A 82 0.20 -12.27 3.03
C CYS A 82 0.50 -13.42 4.01
N GLU A 83 -0.48 -13.81 4.82
CA GLU A 83 -0.37 -14.92 5.77
C GLU A 83 0.06 -16.21 5.07
N GLU A 84 -0.62 -16.54 3.98
CA GLU A 84 -0.35 -17.79 3.24
C GLU A 84 1.07 -17.78 2.64
N LEU A 85 1.49 -16.67 2.03
CA LEU A 85 2.84 -16.57 1.47
C LEU A 85 3.93 -16.63 2.55
N LEU A 86 3.68 -16.03 3.72
CA LEU A 86 4.59 -16.14 4.87
C LEU A 86 4.72 -17.59 5.35
N ARG A 87 3.59 -18.33 5.42
CA ARG A 87 3.59 -19.77 5.75
C ARG A 87 4.37 -20.60 4.73
N GLN A 88 4.32 -20.22 3.46
CA GLN A 88 5.09 -20.86 2.38
C GLN A 88 6.56 -20.42 2.32
N GLY A 89 7.04 -19.62 3.28
CA GLY A 89 8.44 -19.20 3.41
C GLY A 89 8.85 -18.03 2.51
N TYR A 90 7.92 -17.30 1.92
CA TYR A 90 8.22 -16.05 1.22
C TYR A 90 8.63 -14.95 2.21
N ALA A 91 9.45 -14.02 1.75
CA ALA A 91 9.54 -12.70 2.37
C ALA A 91 8.49 -11.80 1.73
N VAL A 92 7.74 -11.03 2.53
CA VAL A 92 6.61 -10.25 2.04
C VAL A 92 6.79 -8.77 2.35
N ILE A 93 6.66 -7.93 1.32
CA ILE A 93 6.49 -6.49 1.43
C ILE A 93 4.98 -6.23 1.38
N PHE A 94 4.42 -5.77 2.49
CA PHE A 94 2.98 -5.54 2.65
C PHE A 94 2.68 -4.04 2.67
N VAL A 95 2.27 -3.49 1.52
CA VAL A 95 1.84 -2.10 1.37
C VAL A 95 0.35 -2.02 1.67
N HIS A 96 -0.01 -1.44 2.81
CA HIS A 96 -1.37 -1.54 3.31
C HIS A 96 -1.94 -0.22 3.78
N ARG A 97 -3.27 -0.05 3.68
CA ARG A 97 -3.95 1.09 4.26
C ARG A 97 -3.86 1.06 5.78
N LYS A 98 -3.58 2.21 6.40
CA LYS A 98 -3.67 2.38 7.86
C LYS A 98 -5.08 2.03 8.34
N GLY A 99 -5.17 1.14 9.35
CA GLY A 99 -6.46 0.71 9.91
C GLY A 99 -7.17 -0.40 9.13
N SER A 100 -6.63 -0.90 8.00
CA SER A 100 -7.13 -2.10 7.33
C SER A 100 -6.67 -3.39 8.00
N ALA A 101 -7.24 -4.52 7.58
CA ALA A 101 -6.88 -5.83 8.11
C ALA A 101 -5.36 -6.07 8.01
N PHE A 102 -4.80 -6.57 9.11
CA PHE A 102 -3.39 -6.88 9.22
C PHE A 102 -3.19 -8.41 9.25
N PRO A 103 -2.11 -8.93 8.66
CA PRO A 103 -1.82 -10.36 8.66
C PRO A 103 -1.77 -10.92 10.10
N PHE A 104 -2.37 -12.08 10.31
CA PHE A 104 -2.50 -12.77 11.60
C PHE A 104 -3.23 -12.02 12.72
N ALA A 105 -3.81 -10.85 12.44
CA ALA A 105 -4.50 -10.06 13.47
C ALA A 105 -5.72 -10.79 14.05
N ILE A 106 -6.43 -11.57 13.24
CA ILE A 106 -7.57 -12.38 13.71
C ILE A 106 -7.08 -13.51 14.60
N ASP A 107 -6.04 -14.22 14.18
CA ASP A 107 -5.50 -15.36 14.91
C ASP A 107 -4.94 -14.92 16.28
N ILE A 108 -4.17 -13.80 16.28
CA ILE A 108 -3.65 -13.18 17.50
C ILE A 108 -4.79 -12.69 18.41
N SER A 109 -5.82 -12.06 17.85
CA SER A 109 -6.95 -11.56 18.65
C SER A 109 -7.78 -12.69 19.25
N THR A 110 -7.89 -13.81 18.57
CA THR A 110 -8.56 -15.01 19.06
C THR A 110 -7.76 -15.63 20.20
N ALA A 111 -6.47 -15.86 20.01
CA ALA A 111 -5.57 -16.37 21.06
C ALA A 111 -5.59 -15.46 22.31
N LEU A 112 -5.59 -14.15 22.14
CA LEU A 112 -5.66 -13.19 23.23
C LEU A 112 -7.00 -13.25 23.99
N ARG A 113 -8.12 -13.57 23.31
CA ARG A 113 -9.44 -13.72 23.96
C ARG A 113 -9.54 -15.01 24.75
N GLU A 114 -8.94 -16.09 24.24
CA GLU A 114 -8.95 -17.40 24.89
C GLU A 114 -8.00 -17.45 26.09
N ASP A 115 -6.79 -16.94 25.93
CA ASP A 115 -5.82 -16.76 27.03
C ASP A 115 -5.01 -15.45 26.87
N PRO A 116 -5.39 -14.37 27.59
CA PRO A 116 -4.66 -13.12 27.56
C PRO A 116 -3.17 -13.24 27.92
N ARG A 117 -2.77 -14.30 28.61
CA ARG A 117 -1.38 -14.54 29.04
C ARG A 117 -0.52 -15.13 27.93
N SER A 118 -1.12 -15.72 26.90
CA SER A 118 -0.41 -16.34 25.78
C SER A 118 0.58 -15.42 25.07
N LEU A 119 0.34 -14.09 25.08
CA LEU A 119 1.21 -13.09 24.45
C LEU A 119 2.23 -12.44 25.41
N LEU A 120 2.13 -12.69 26.73
CA LEU A 120 2.97 -12.02 27.72
C LEU A 120 4.32 -12.71 27.95
N GLY A 121 4.59 -13.81 27.25
CA GLY A 121 5.86 -14.54 27.31
C GLY A 121 6.12 -15.26 28.63
N ASP A 122 7.28 -15.88 28.77
CA ASP A 122 7.65 -16.86 29.80
C ASP A 122 7.54 -16.42 31.28
N ARG A 123 7.21 -15.17 31.57
CA ARG A 123 7.05 -14.72 32.97
C ARG A 123 5.79 -15.28 33.65
N TYR A 124 4.84 -15.77 32.86
CA TYR A 124 3.56 -16.29 33.39
C TYR A 124 3.20 -17.68 32.87
N ALA A 125 4.02 -18.29 32.03
CA ALA A 125 3.81 -19.62 31.50
C ALA A 125 4.21 -20.67 32.55
N LYS A 126 3.34 -20.88 33.52
CA LYS A 126 3.25 -22.15 34.23
C LYS A 126 1.82 -22.63 34.11
N THR A 127 1.56 -23.42 33.13
CA THR A 127 0.58 -24.49 33.06
C THR A 127 0.11 -24.71 31.61
N ASP A 128 0.21 -25.98 31.26
CA ASP A 128 -0.41 -26.71 30.16
C ASP A 128 0.12 -26.46 28.72
N GLN A 129 0.85 -27.46 28.32
CA GLN A 129 1.32 -27.86 27.02
C GLN A 129 0.17 -27.89 26.02
N ASN A 130 0.21 -27.07 24.99
CA ASN A 130 -0.47 -27.38 23.74
C ASN A 130 0.20 -26.67 22.56
N ASN A 131 0.19 -27.32 21.41
CA ASN A 131 0.77 -26.96 20.12
C ASN A 131 0.47 -25.52 19.65
N GLN A 132 -0.53 -24.85 20.21
CA GLN A 132 -0.94 -23.49 19.88
C GLN A 132 0.06 -22.41 20.30
N GLU A 133 0.78 -22.60 21.41
CA GLU A 133 1.82 -21.62 21.82
C GLU A 133 3.02 -21.62 20.88
N GLU A 134 3.43 -22.78 20.41
CA GLU A 134 4.54 -22.92 19.49
C GLU A 134 4.19 -22.36 18.11
N GLU A 135 2.95 -22.54 17.66
CA GLU A 135 2.45 -21.95 16.41
C GLU A 135 2.39 -20.44 16.51
N THR A 136 1.89 -19.88 17.60
CA THR A 136 1.86 -18.42 17.82
C THR A 136 3.27 -17.82 17.89
N LYS A 137 4.20 -18.46 18.60
CA LYS A 137 5.62 -18.03 18.66
C LYS A 137 6.27 -18.09 17.28
N ASN A 138 6.00 -19.11 16.49
CA ASN A 138 6.49 -19.26 15.13
C ASN A 138 5.90 -18.21 14.18
N ILE A 139 4.62 -17.90 14.29
CA ILE A 139 3.95 -16.81 13.56
C ILE A 139 4.63 -15.47 13.86
N ILE A 140 4.81 -15.15 15.14
CA ILE A 140 5.47 -13.89 15.56
C ILE A 140 6.89 -13.81 15.01
N LYS A 141 7.69 -14.87 15.14
CA LYS A 141 9.06 -14.91 14.64
C LYS A 141 9.13 -14.77 13.11
N THR A 142 8.27 -15.46 12.39
CA THR A 142 8.18 -15.38 10.92
C THR A 142 7.74 -13.99 10.49
N THR A 143 6.71 -13.44 11.12
CA THR A 143 6.23 -12.09 10.83
C THR A 143 7.32 -11.05 11.05
N THR A 144 8.05 -11.12 12.16
CA THR A 144 9.10 -10.15 12.49
C THR A 144 10.26 -10.18 11.49
N ASN A 145 10.64 -11.34 10.98
CA ASN A 145 11.83 -11.49 10.12
C ASN A 145 11.50 -11.42 8.62
N CYS A 146 10.34 -11.89 8.21
CA CYS A 146 9.98 -12.07 6.80
C CYS A 146 8.86 -11.13 6.31
N LEU A 147 8.39 -10.20 7.15
CA LEU A 147 7.37 -9.23 6.80
C LEU A 147 7.89 -7.80 6.95
N LEU A 148 7.86 -7.04 5.87
CA LEU A 148 8.06 -5.58 5.88
C LEU A 148 6.72 -4.90 5.60
N THR A 149 6.23 -4.10 6.54
CA THR A 149 4.98 -3.36 6.39
C THR A 149 5.22 -1.91 6.03
N ILE A 150 4.47 -1.41 5.05
CA ILE A 150 4.55 -0.03 4.58
C ILE A 150 3.13 0.53 4.55
N PRO A 151 2.76 1.36 5.53
CA PRO A 151 1.42 1.91 5.60
C PRO A 151 1.22 3.09 4.65
N PHE A 152 0.02 3.19 4.07
CA PHE A 152 -0.45 4.34 3.30
C PHE A 152 -1.86 4.77 3.75
N THR A 153 -2.30 5.93 3.32
CA THR A 153 -3.67 6.43 3.48
C THR A 153 -4.20 6.94 2.14
N THR A 154 -3.46 7.83 1.50
CA THR A 154 -3.89 8.49 0.27
C THR A 154 -3.48 7.73 -0.99
N LEU A 155 -4.15 8.05 -2.10
CA LEU A 155 -3.74 7.57 -3.43
C LEU A 155 -2.30 7.97 -3.76
N PHE A 156 -1.89 9.20 -3.40
CA PHE A 156 -0.54 9.68 -3.65
C PHE A 156 0.49 8.83 -2.92
N GLU A 157 0.31 8.60 -1.61
CA GLU A 157 1.19 7.71 -0.83
C GLU A 157 1.25 6.32 -1.46
N TYR A 158 0.09 5.74 -1.80
CA TYR A 158 0.02 4.41 -2.42
C TYR A 158 0.86 4.34 -3.70
N MET A 159 0.68 5.26 -4.64
CA MET A 159 1.37 5.24 -5.94
C MET A 159 2.88 5.36 -5.80
N PHE A 160 3.35 6.28 -4.94
CA PHE A 160 4.78 6.45 -4.70
C PHE A 160 5.39 5.25 -3.99
N LEU A 161 4.76 4.77 -2.92
CA LEU A 161 5.25 3.63 -2.14
C LEU A 161 5.23 2.33 -2.97
N PHE A 162 4.19 2.13 -3.77
CA PHE A 162 4.11 1.01 -4.70
C PHE A 162 5.24 1.05 -5.73
N ARG A 163 5.52 2.22 -6.33
CA ARG A 163 6.62 2.39 -7.26
C ARG A 163 7.96 2.03 -6.63
N GLU A 164 8.25 2.56 -5.43
CA GLU A 164 9.50 2.27 -4.73
C GLU A 164 9.62 0.77 -4.38
N ALA A 165 8.53 0.18 -3.86
CA ALA A 165 8.51 -1.26 -3.55
C ALA A 165 8.69 -2.13 -4.79
N HIS A 166 8.04 -1.77 -5.91
CA HIS A 166 8.20 -2.48 -7.17
C HIS A 166 9.62 -2.36 -7.74
N CYS A 167 10.23 -1.16 -7.62
CA CYS A 167 11.62 -0.97 -8.03
C CYS A 167 12.59 -1.84 -7.22
N ALA A 168 12.39 -1.94 -5.90
CA ALA A 168 13.22 -2.77 -5.04
C ALA A 168 13.13 -4.27 -5.39
N LEU A 169 11.96 -4.74 -5.87
CA LEU A 169 11.78 -6.13 -6.30
C LEU A 169 12.71 -6.55 -7.45
N LYS A 170 13.24 -5.61 -8.23
CA LYS A 170 14.20 -5.91 -9.31
C LYS A 170 15.42 -6.68 -8.78
N ILE A 171 15.81 -6.44 -7.53
CA ILE A 171 16.91 -7.14 -6.86
C ILE A 171 16.63 -8.64 -6.75
N ALA A 172 15.37 -9.03 -6.55
CA ALA A 172 14.97 -10.44 -6.43
C ALA A 172 14.82 -11.16 -7.78
N GLY A 173 14.77 -10.43 -8.90
CA GLY A 173 14.69 -10.98 -10.26
C GLY A 173 13.49 -11.92 -10.44
N SER A 174 13.75 -13.13 -10.96
CA SER A 174 12.71 -14.15 -11.20
C SER A 174 12.06 -14.73 -9.95
N LYS A 175 12.58 -14.41 -8.76
CA LYS A 175 12.00 -14.81 -7.48
C LYS A 175 10.95 -13.80 -6.97
N ALA A 176 10.77 -12.69 -7.68
CA ALA A 176 9.80 -11.65 -7.31
C ALA A 176 8.39 -11.97 -7.80
N MET A 177 7.40 -11.63 -6.97
CA MET A 177 5.97 -11.70 -7.30
C MET A 177 5.26 -10.45 -6.79
N THR A 178 4.22 -10.02 -7.51
CA THR A 178 3.37 -8.89 -7.07
C THR A 178 1.91 -9.31 -7.07
N ILE A 179 1.21 -9.03 -5.97
CA ILE A 179 -0.23 -9.24 -5.80
C ILE A 179 -0.90 -7.89 -5.52
N LEU A 180 -1.73 -7.43 -6.44
CA LEU A 180 -2.46 -6.18 -6.33
C LEU A 180 -3.85 -6.45 -5.77
N ALA A 181 -4.04 -6.30 -4.46
CA ALA A 181 -5.31 -6.52 -3.78
C ALA A 181 -5.91 -5.25 -3.14
N ALA A 182 -5.27 -4.10 -3.33
CA ALA A 182 -5.80 -2.81 -2.89
C ALA A 182 -6.94 -2.33 -3.80
N ALA A 183 -7.91 -1.62 -3.22
CA ALA A 183 -8.93 -0.86 -3.96
C ALA A 183 -8.39 0.54 -4.22
N VAL A 184 -7.88 0.75 -5.41
CA VAL A 184 -7.21 1.98 -5.83
C VAL A 184 -8.18 2.89 -6.57
N SER A 185 -8.17 4.19 -6.25
CA SER A 185 -8.98 5.17 -6.97
C SER A 185 -8.51 5.31 -8.42
N ASP A 186 -9.45 5.38 -9.32
CA ASP A 186 -9.24 5.63 -10.75
C ASP A 186 -9.23 7.12 -11.12
N PHE A 187 -9.46 7.99 -10.15
CA PHE A 187 -9.40 9.45 -10.30
C PHE A 187 -8.68 10.11 -9.12
N TYR A 188 -8.21 11.33 -9.34
CA TYR A 188 -7.60 12.20 -8.32
C TYR A 188 -7.70 13.67 -8.75
N ILE A 189 -7.52 14.58 -7.79
CA ILE A 189 -7.34 16.00 -8.06
C ILE A 189 -5.84 16.29 -7.98
N PRO A 190 -5.21 16.80 -9.08
CA PRO A 190 -3.81 17.19 -9.05
C PRO A 190 -3.55 18.22 -7.95
N VAL A 191 -2.45 18.06 -7.20
CA VAL A 191 -2.09 18.97 -6.09
C VAL A 191 -2.12 20.45 -6.48
N PRO A 192 -1.64 20.87 -7.67
CA PRO A 192 -1.72 22.28 -8.10
C PRO A 192 -3.14 22.81 -8.32
N LEU A 193 -4.10 21.92 -8.56
CA LEU A 193 -5.52 22.26 -8.79
C LEU A 193 -6.39 22.10 -7.56
N MET A 194 -5.82 21.60 -6.46
CA MET A 194 -6.55 21.32 -5.23
C MET A 194 -6.81 22.62 -4.46
N ALA A 195 -8.04 22.79 -3.95
CA ALA A 195 -8.39 23.92 -3.10
C ALA A 195 -7.53 23.93 -1.83
N GLN A 196 -7.06 25.09 -1.39
CA GLN A 196 -6.21 25.18 -0.21
C GLN A 196 -6.98 24.92 1.08
N ASP A 197 -8.17 25.52 1.18
CA ASP A 197 -9.04 25.42 2.35
C ASP A 197 -10.33 24.64 2.03
N LYS A 198 -11.10 24.35 3.07
CA LYS A 198 -12.38 23.65 2.94
C LYS A 198 -13.28 24.35 1.91
N ILE A 199 -13.70 23.62 0.88
CA ILE A 199 -14.68 24.05 -0.10
C ILE A 199 -16.00 24.36 0.66
N GLN A 200 -16.40 25.62 0.69
CA GLN A 200 -17.64 26.01 1.35
C GLN A 200 -18.83 25.60 0.49
N SER A 201 -19.82 24.93 1.08
CA SER A 201 -21.13 24.77 0.47
C SER A 201 -21.82 26.14 0.50
N GLN A 202 -21.71 26.91 -0.59
CA GLN A 202 -22.52 28.11 -0.73
C GLN A 202 -23.99 27.70 -0.88
N GLY A 203 -24.84 28.21 -0.01
CA GLY A 203 -26.25 28.07 -0.19
C GLY A 203 -26.70 28.71 -1.51
N GLY A 204 -27.24 27.89 -2.42
CA GLY A 204 -28.05 28.31 -3.55
C GLY A 204 -27.46 29.29 -4.57
N GLY A 205 -26.31 28.96 -5.16
CA GLY A 205 -25.79 29.60 -6.36
C GLY A 205 -24.92 28.65 -7.12
N ALA A 206 -25.35 28.28 -8.32
CA ALA A 206 -24.53 27.47 -9.22
C ALA A 206 -23.26 28.23 -9.57
N THR A 207 -22.20 28.05 -8.82
CA THR A 207 -20.87 28.46 -9.26
C THR A 207 -20.29 27.32 -10.08
N ASN A 208 -20.01 27.64 -11.33
CA ASN A 208 -19.36 26.81 -12.32
C ASN A 208 -18.11 26.16 -11.73
N VAL A 209 -18.24 24.94 -11.27
CA VAL A 209 -17.12 24.00 -11.22
C VAL A 209 -16.80 23.78 -12.70
N ALA A 210 -15.69 24.33 -13.13
CA ALA A 210 -15.22 24.12 -14.48
C ALA A 210 -15.15 22.61 -14.73
N THR A 211 -16.10 22.11 -15.47
CA THR A 211 -16.16 20.76 -16.00
C THR A 211 -15.16 20.65 -17.17
N ASN A 212 -13.91 20.95 -16.91
CA ASN A 212 -12.84 20.75 -17.87
C ASN A 212 -12.07 19.49 -17.45
N GLY A 213 -12.44 18.37 -18.05
CA GLY A 213 -11.57 17.21 -18.18
C GLY A 213 -11.92 15.96 -17.42
N PHE A 214 -13.17 15.50 -17.53
CA PHE A 214 -13.46 14.07 -17.41
C PHE A 214 -13.71 13.52 -18.82
N THR A 215 -12.64 13.19 -19.52
CA THR A 215 -12.65 12.28 -20.69
C THR A 215 -11.50 11.31 -20.53
#